data_b55b2a23ca00505e685f6016e39f3b44
#
_entry.id   b55b2a23ca00505e685f6016e39f3b44
#
_cell.length_a   1.000
_cell.length_b   1.000
_cell.length_c   1.000
_cell.angle_alpha   90.00
_cell.angle_beta   90.00
_cell.angle_gamma   90.00
#
_symmetry.space_group_name_H-M   'P 1'
#
loop_
_entity.id
_entity.type
_entity.pdbx_description
1 polymer ?
#
loop_
_entity_poly.entity_id
_entity_poly.type
_entity_poly.pdbx_seq_one_letter_code
_entity_poly.pdbx_strand_id
1 'polypeptide(L)'
;YEDKVVIVWFWELGTKGTSRVLCVEVPSGKVLWENDAARKYKKYGDDKLVQFYVHYWEDGNDDRDLYAELDVHTGEVYTRRYPGYNANVFATTIYKDYLFYGAEKGDAYVGAIDLRTHEMLDEVMIDFTRGDFNQIASIGVHDGQLYVEIQTELDHSDIHVLDLDEDE
;
A
#
# COMPACT_ATOMS: atom_id res chain seq x y z
N TYR A 1 2.94 13.80 13.38
CA TYR A 1 2.92 15.05 12.60
C TYR A 1 2.84 16.24 13.56
N GLU A 2 3.98 16.88 13.87
CA GLU A 2 4.06 18.02 14.77
C GLU A 2 3.29 17.77 16.09
N ASP A 3 2.14 18.43 16.24
CA ASP A 3 1.24 18.34 17.41
C ASP A 3 0.02 17.43 17.17
N LYS A 4 0.03 16.61 16.10
CA LYS A 4 -1.08 15.76 15.71
C LYS A 4 -0.69 14.28 15.64
N VAL A 5 -1.62 13.42 15.97
CA VAL A 5 -1.51 11.97 15.79
C VAL A 5 -2.67 11.49 14.92
N VAL A 6 -2.33 10.78 13.83
CA VAL A 6 -3.33 10.10 13.02
C VAL A 6 -3.44 8.66 13.50
N ILE A 7 -4.64 8.28 13.91
CA ILE A 7 -4.95 6.95 14.41
C ILE A 7 -5.78 6.24 13.35
N VAL A 8 -5.26 5.12 12.86
CA VAL A 8 -5.99 4.24 11.97
C VAL A 8 -6.49 3.06 12.79
N TRP A 9 -7.79 2.92 12.86
CA TRP A 9 -8.43 1.87 13.64
C TRP A 9 -9.17 0.90 12.73
N PHE A 10 -8.80 -0.38 12.84
CA PHE A 10 -9.50 -1.48 12.20
C PHE A 10 -10.22 -2.29 13.26
N TRP A 11 -11.50 -2.48 13.05
CA TRP A 11 -12.27 -3.44 13.82
C TRP A 11 -12.82 -4.51 12.89
N GLU A 12 -12.29 -5.69 13.00
CA GLU A 12 -12.75 -6.84 12.23
C GLU A 12 -13.54 -7.77 13.15
N LEU A 13 -14.86 -7.59 13.19
CA LEU A 13 -15.79 -8.49 13.86
C LEU A 13 -16.76 -9.06 12.82
N GLY A 14 -16.42 -10.24 12.29
CA GLY A 14 -17.23 -10.93 11.30
C GLY A 14 -17.23 -10.20 9.94
N THR A 15 -18.31 -10.34 9.19
CA THR A 15 -18.44 -9.93 7.79
C THR A 15 -18.69 -8.43 7.56
N LYS A 16 -18.70 -7.62 8.61
CA LYS A 16 -18.89 -6.15 8.53
C LYS A 16 -17.90 -5.42 9.43
N GLY A 17 -16.63 -5.44 9.05
CA GLY A 17 -15.62 -4.63 9.72
C GLY A 17 -15.92 -3.15 9.55
N THR A 18 -15.94 -2.39 10.66
CA THR A 18 -15.90 -0.93 10.59
C THR A 18 -14.45 -0.48 10.72
N SER A 19 -14.00 0.31 9.77
CA SER A 19 -12.68 0.91 9.80
C SER A 19 -12.81 2.42 9.91
N ARG A 20 -11.97 3.05 10.74
CA ARG A 20 -11.97 4.50 10.91
C ARG A 20 -10.55 5.05 10.91
N VAL A 21 -10.41 6.23 10.37
CA VAL A 21 -9.21 7.03 10.54
C VAL A 21 -9.59 8.36 11.18
N LEU A 22 -8.85 8.77 12.19
CA LEU A 22 -9.08 10.02 12.90
C LEU A 22 -7.75 10.73 13.17
N CYS A 23 -7.80 12.05 13.19
CA CYS A 23 -6.68 12.89 13.59
C CYS A 23 -7.00 13.53 14.94
N VAL A 24 -6.05 13.43 15.85
CA VAL A 24 -6.16 13.96 17.21
C VAL A 24 -5.06 14.97 17.44
N GLU A 25 -5.44 16.14 17.94
CA GLU A 25 -4.49 17.13 18.44
C GLU A 25 -3.89 16.67 19.75
N VAL A 26 -2.57 16.73 19.86
CA VAL A 26 -1.82 16.48 21.08
C VAL A 26 -1.33 17.83 21.60
N PRO A 27 -1.54 18.27 22.84
CA PRO A 27 -1.93 17.53 24.01
C PRO A 27 -3.43 17.59 24.38
N SER A 28 -4.26 18.28 23.61
CA SER A 28 -5.67 18.51 24.00
C SER A 28 -6.54 17.24 23.94
N GLY A 29 -6.15 16.27 23.08
CA GLY A 29 -6.94 15.08 22.77
C GLY A 29 -8.16 15.38 21.89
N LYS A 30 -8.25 16.59 21.33
CA LYS A 30 -9.37 16.98 20.47
C LYS A 30 -9.29 16.27 19.12
N VAL A 31 -10.38 15.62 18.72
CA VAL A 31 -10.51 15.10 17.37
C VAL A 31 -10.68 16.27 16.39
N LEU A 32 -9.76 16.40 15.44
CA LEU A 32 -9.75 17.45 14.43
C LEU A 32 -10.63 17.06 13.23
N TRP A 33 -10.52 15.81 12.81
CA TRP A 33 -11.36 15.21 11.77
C TRP A 33 -11.41 13.70 11.93
N GLU A 34 -12.41 13.07 11.33
CA GLU A 34 -12.66 11.64 11.29
C GLU A 34 -13.30 11.25 9.96
N ASN A 35 -12.94 10.09 9.41
CA ASN A 35 -13.63 9.48 8.27
C ASN A 35 -13.57 7.93 8.31
N ASP A 36 -14.36 7.29 7.44
CA ASP A 36 -14.49 5.84 7.35
C ASP A 36 -13.50 5.21 6.36
N ALA A 37 -12.55 6.00 5.84
CA ALA A 37 -11.57 5.56 4.84
C ALA A 37 -10.34 4.89 5.45
N ALA A 38 -10.47 4.23 6.60
CA ALA A 38 -9.34 3.56 7.22
C ALA A 38 -8.85 2.39 6.36
N ARG A 39 -7.56 2.42 6.07
CA ARG A 39 -6.84 1.45 5.24
C ARG A 39 -5.42 1.26 5.78
N LYS A 40 -4.64 0.40 5.16
CA LYS A 40 -3.21 0.21 5.50
C LYS A 40 -2.36 1.33 4.88
N TYR A 41 -2.53 2.53 5.39
CA TYR A 41 -1.79 3.69 4.92
C TYR A 41 -0.30 3.62 5.25
N LYS A 42 0.51 4.22 4.39
CA LYS A 42 1.92 4.52 4.62
C LYS A 42 2.12 6.04 4.62
N LYS A 43 3.05 6.50 5.46
CA LYS A 43 3.41 7.92 5.51
C LYS A 43 4.15 8.31 4.22
N TYR A 44 3.72 9.43 3.61
CA TYR A 44 4.40 10.07 2.50
C TYR A 44 4.54 11.57 2.77
N GLY A 45 5.78 12.06 2.81
CA GLY A 45 6.05 13.45 3.20
C GLY A 45 5.58 13.77 4.61
N ASP A 46 5.25 15.03 4.85
CA ASP A 46 4.83 15.54 6.16
C ASP A 46 3.32 15.76 6.30
N ASP A 47 2.57 15.58 5.23
CA ASP A 47 1.16 15.94 5.18
C ASP A 47 0.26 14.84 4.59
N LYS A 48 0.83 13.73 4.11
CA LYS A 48 0.07 12.71 3.40
C LYS A 48 0.25 11.31 3.95
N LEU A 49 -0.84 10.56 3.87
CA LEU A 49 -0.87 9.11 4.01
C LEU A 49 -1.36 8.49 2.72
N VAL A 50 -0.61 7.54 2.17
CA VAL A 50 -0.95 6.90 0.90
C VAL A 50 -1.08 5.41 1.02
N GLN A 51 -1.88 4.83 0.14
CA GLN A 51 -2.01 3.40 -0.02
C GLN A 51 -2.36 3.03 -1.45
N PHE A 52 -1.95 1.83 -1.85
CA PHE A 52 -2.51 1.12 -2.99
C PHE A 52 -3.11 -0.18 -2.48
N TYR A 53 -4.39 -0.42 -2.75
CA TYR A 53 -5.17 -1.40 -2.02
C TYR A 53 -5.99 -2.29 -2.92
N VAL A 54 -6.04 -3.57 -2.55
CA VAL A 54 -7.00 -4.53 -3.06
C VAL A 54 -7.94 -4.90 -1.93
N HIS A 55 -9.21 -4.65 -2.08
CA HIS A 55 -10.22 -5.13 -1.14
C HIS A 55 -10.64 -6.55 -1.50
N TYR A 56 -10.35 -7.47 -0.61
CA TYR A 56 -11.03 -8.75 -0.57
C TYR A 56 -12.27 -8.58 0.32
N TRP A 57 -13.43 -8.95 -0.23
CA TRP A 57 -14.67 -9.23 0.50
C TRP A 57 -15.69 -8.11 0.64
N GLU A 58 -16.87 -8.48 0.15
CA GLU A 58 -18.23 -8.12 0.53
C GLU A 58 -18.83 -6.84 -0.07
N ASP A 59 -20.03 -7.03 -0.54
CA ASP A 59 -21.03 -6.05 -1.00
C ASP A 59 -20.97 -5.54 -2.44
N GLY A 60 -20.25 -6.21 -3.37
CA GLY A 60 -20.30 -5.83 -4.79
C GLY A 60 -19.55 -4.53 -5.12
N ASN A 61 -18.89 -3.92 -4.16
CA ASN A 61 -17.95 -2.84 -4.38
C ASN A 61 -16.58 -3.43 -4.71
N ASP A 62 -16.26 -3.39 -5.98
CA ASP A 62 -14.96 -3.78 -6.49
C ASP A 62 -13.97 -2.62 -6.26
N ASP A 63 -13.39 -2.56 -5.06
CA ASP A 63 -12.36 -1.58 -4.70
C ASP A 63 -10.95 -2.04 -5.09
N ARG A 64 -10.86 -3.05 -5.98
CA ARG A 64 -9.58 -3.45 -6.56
C ARG A 64 -8.99 -2.27 -7.32
N ASP A 65 -7.68 -2.19 -7.29
CA ASP A 65 -6.89 -1.20 -8.02
C ASP A 65 -7.12 0.25 -7.57
N LEU A 66 -7.48 0.44 -6.31
CA LEU A 66 -7.73 1.75 -5.75
C LEU A 66 -6.47 2.29 -5.06
N TYR A 67 -5.91 3.35 -5.62
CA TYR A 67 -4.99 4.24 -4.91
C TYR A 67 -5.79 5.23 -4.07
N ALA A 68 -5.37 5.45 -2.84
CA ALA A 68 -5.94 6.47 -1.98
C ALA A 68 -4.82 7.30 -1.32
N GLU A 69 -5.03 8.59 -1.28
CA GLU A 69 -4.18 9.57 -0.62
C GLU A 69 -5.04 10.38 0.35
N LEU A 70 -4.63 10.41 1.62
CA LEU A 70 -5.31 11.14 2.67
C LEU A 70 -4.44 12.31 3.11
N ASP A 71 -5.00 13.52 3.09
CA ASP A 71 -4.39 14.71 3.64
C ASP A 71 -4.52 14.71 5.18
N VAL A 72 -3.40 14.80 5.88
CA VAL A 72 -3.35 14.69 7.34
C VAL A 72 -3.95 15.91 8.03
N HIS A 73 -3.94 17.08 7.39
CA HIS A 73 -4.44 18.31 7.99
C HIS A 73 -5.95 18.45 7.86
N THR A 74 -6.50 18.02 6.73
CA THR A 74 -7.94 18.19 6.42
C THR A 74 -8.75 16.93 6.61
N GLY A 75 -8.14 15.74 6.51
CA GLY A 75 -8.81 14.45 6.46
C GLY A 75 -9.46 14.15 5.11
N GLU A 76 -9.25 15.00 4.11
CA GLU A 76 -9.76 14.75 2.76
C GLU A 76 -9.04 13.56 2.13
N VAL A 77 -9.80 12.75 1.41
CA VAL A 77 -9.27 11.57 0.72
C VAL A 77 -9.41 11.75 -0.79
N TYR A 78 -8.28 11.76 -1.47
CA TYR A 78 -8.21 11.63 -2.90
C TYR A 78 -8.14 10.15 -3.28
N THR A 79 -8.89 9.73 -4.31
CA THR A 79 -8.84 8.36 -4.81
C THR A 79 -8.66 8.33 -6.32
N ARG A 80 -7.91 7.34 -6.82
CA ARG A 80 -7.73 7.07 -8.24
C ARG A 80 -7.82 5.57 -8.50
N ARG A 81 -8.58 5.18 -9.51
CA ARG A 81 -8.62 3.80 -10.02
C ARG A 81 -7.70 3.66 -11.22
N TYR A 82 -7.10 2.48 -11.36
CA TYR A 82 -6.30 2.12 -12.52
C TYR A 82 -7.02 1.02 -13.32
N PRO A 83 -7.88 1.38 -14.32
CA PRO A 83 -8.73 0.43 -15.04
C PRO A 83 -7.92 -0.67 -15.74
N GLY A 84 -8.39 -1.91 -15.63
CA GLY A 84 -7.74 -3.06 -16.25
C GLY A 84 -6.62 -3.68 -15.44
N TYR A 85 -6.36 -3.14 -14.26
CA TYR A 85 -5.37 -3.61 -13.34
C TYR A 85 -6.01 -4.59 -12.34
N ASN A 86 -5.92 -5.89 -12.58
CA ASN A 86 -6.53 -6.95 -11.76
C ASN A 86 -5.50 -7.64 -10.86
N ALA A 87 -4.60 -6.87 -10.28
CA ALA A 87 -3.57 -7.44 -9.43
C ALA A 87 -4.01 -7.53 -7.97
N ASN A 88 -3.67 -8.62 -7.33
CA ASN A 88 -3.72 -8.71 -5.89
C ASN A 88 -2.47 -8.03 -5.32
N VAL A 89 -2.63 -6.87 -4.72
CA VAL A 89 -1.53 -6.15 -4.08
C VAL A 89 -1.37 -6.67 -2.64
N PHE A 90 -0.28 -7.36 -2.38
CA PHE A 90 0.01 -7.96 -1.08
C PHE A 90 0.89 -7.08 -0.21
N ALA A 91 1.85 -6.40 -0.83
CA ALA A 91 2.84 -5.62 -0.11
C ALA A 91 3.08 -4.29 -0.81
N THR A 92 3.38 -3.27 -0.04
CA THR A 92 3.74 -1.95 -0.55
C THR A 92 4.87 -1.35 0.27
N THR A 93 5.69 -0.51 -0.34
CA THR A 93 6.69 0.33 0.34
C THR A 93 6.83 1.66 -0.38
N ILE A 94 7.36 2.68 0.33
CA ILE A 94 7.64 3.99 -0.26
C ILE A 94 9.15 4.23 -0.25
N TYR A 95 9.65 4.68 -1.38
CA TYR A 95 11.01 5.18 -1.50
C TYR A 95 11.03 6.41 -2.40
N LYS A 96 11.59 7.51 -1.90
CA LYS A 96 11.52 8.83 -2.55
C LYS A 96 10.04 9.18 -2.85
N ASP A 97 9.73 9.50 -4.09
CA ASP A 97 8.39 9.85 -4.57
C ASP A 97 7.64 8.67 -5.21
N TYR A 98 8.05 7.45 -4.93
CA TYR A 98 7.44 6.25 -5.51
C TYR A 98 6.82 5.34 -4.46
N LEU A 99 5.59 4.90 -4.72
CA LEU A 99 4.95 3.81 -4.00
C LEU A 99 5.17 2.53 -4.78
N PHE A 100 6.11 1.69 -4.34
CA PHE A 100 6.30 0.36 -4.88
C PHE A 100 5.28 -0.60 -4.32
N TYR A 101 4.83 -1.52 -5.14
CA TYR A 101 3.89 -2.57 -4.75
C TYR A 101 4.27 -3.91 -5.36
N GLY A 102 4.01 -4.98 -4.60
CA GLY A 102 4.08 -6.34 -5.06
C GLY A 102 2.69 -6.86 -5.38
N ALA A 103 2.52 -7.49 -6.53
CA ALA A 103 1.24 -7.93 -7.03
C ALA A 103 1.30 -9.32 -7.66
N GLU A 104 0.18 -10.03 -7.65
CA GLU A 104 0.04 -11.34 -8.25
C GLU A 104 -1.04 -11.32 -9.35
N LYS A 105 -0.66 -11.80 -10.54
CA LYS A 105 -1.54 -11.98 -11.71
C LYS A 105 -1.36 -13.39 -12.29
N GLY A 106 -1.22 -14.39 -11.43
CA GLY A 106 -0.75 -15.73 -11.80
C GLY A 106 0.77 -15.88 -11.72
N ASP A 107 1.50 -14.77 -11.83
CA ASP A 107 2.94 -14.63 -11.60
C ASP A 107 3.18 -13.46 -10.64
N ALA A 108 4.38 -13.35 -10.08
CA ALA A 108 4.76 -12.25 -9.19
C ALA A 108 5.25 -11.06 -10.01
N TYR A 109 4.72 -9.89 -9.70
CA TYR A 109 5.09 -8.62 -10.32
C TYR A 109 5.43 -7.59 -9.28
N VAL A 110 6.33 -6.69 -9.63
CA VAL A 110 6.60 -5.46 -8.90
C VAL A 110 6.33 -4.28 -9.82
N GLY A 111 5.59 -3.33 -9.32
CA GLY A 111 5.31 -2.08 -10.01
C GLY A 111 5.48 -0.89 -9.09
N ALA A 112 5.34 0.31 -9.65
CA ALA A 112 5.40 1.54 -8.90
C ALA A 112 4.36 2.57 -9.37
N ILE A 113 3.97 3.44 -8.44
CA ILE A 113 3.15 4.62 -8.72
C ILE A 113 4.01 5.85 -8.37
N ASP A 114 4.18 6.77 -9.31
CA ASP A 114 4.76 8.08 -9.01
C ASP A 114 3.75 8.88 -8.18
N LEU A 115 4.11 9.20 -6.95
CA LEU A 115 3.23 9.88 -5.99
C LEU A 115 3.02 11.36 -6.29
N ARG A 116 3.82 11.96 -7.18
CA ARG A 116 3.68 13.35 -7.61
C ARG A 116 2.68 13.49 -8.76
N THR A 117 2.70 12.54 -9.70
CA THR A 117 1.87 12.56 -10.91
C THR A 117 0.68 11.64 -10.82
N HIS A 118 0.72 10.69 -9.88
CA HIS A 118 -0.21 9.56 -9.75
C HIS A 118 -0.21 8.67 -11.01
N GLU A 119 0.88 8.63 -11.76
CA GLU A 119 1.03 7.74 -12.90
C GLU A 119 1.58 6.39 -12.46
N MET A 120 1.02 5.34 -13.03
CA MET A 120 1.52 3.98 -12.84
C MET A 120 2.69 3.77 -13.80
N LEU A 121 3.79 3.29 -13.27
CA LEU A 121 4.95 2.90 -14.03
C LEU A 121 4.83 1.45 -14.49
N ASP A 122 5.70 1.04 -15.42
CA ASP A 122 5.74 -0.32 -15.94
C ASP A 122 5.97 -1.33 -14.81
N GLU A 123 5.33 -2.49 -14.92
CA GLU A 123 5.52 -3.60 -14.01
C GLU A 123 6.61 -4.54 -14.50
N VAL A 124 7.41 -5.00 -13.58
CA VAL A 124 8.46 -6.00 -13.81
C VAL A 124 7.99 -7.34 -13.23
N MET A 125 7.96 -8.35 -14.08
CA MET A 125 7.74 -9.74 -13.64
C MET A 125 9.00 -10.27 -12.97
N ILE A 126 8.82 -10.88 -11.79
CA ILE A 126 9.90 -11.55 -11.09
C ILE A 126 9.89 -13.03 -11.44
N ASP A 127 11.01 -13.51 -12.00
CA ASP A 127 11.19 -14.94 -12.25
C ASP A 127 11.64 -15.62 -10.95
N PHE A 128 10.89 -16.62 -10.51
CA PHE A 128 11.18 -17.38 -9.31
C PHE A 128 10.79 -18.85 -9.46
N THR A 129 11.39 -19.72 -8.66
CA THR A 129 11.03 -21.14 -8.63
C THR A 129 9.69 -21.32 -7.92
N ARG A 130 8.67 -21.77 -8.64
CA ARG A 130 7.33 -21.98 -8.10
C ARG A 130 7.31 -23.12 -7.08
N GLY A 131 6.68 -22.86 -5.95
CA GLY A 131 6.34 -23.81 -4.92
C GLY A 131 4.84 -23.93 -4.73
N ASP A 132 4.40 -24.33 -3.54
CA ASP A 132 2.99 -24.54 -3.24
C ASP A 132 2.22 -23.23 -2.99
N PHE A 133 2.89 -22.15 -2.56
CA PHE A 133 2.26 -20.89 -2.19
C PHE A 133 2.40 -19.80 -3.26
N ASN A 134 3.60 -19.44 -3.65
CA ASN A 134 3.91 -18.40 -4.66
C ASN A 134 3.31 -17.02 -4.35
N GLN A 135 3.45 -16.56 -3.14
CA GLN A 135 2.88 -15.29 -2.68
C GLN A 135 3.96 -14.28 -2.35
N ILE A 136 3.78 -13.02 -2.78
CA ILE A 136 4.64 -11.93 -2.31
C ILE A 136 4.31 -11.65 -0.84
N ALA A 137 5.23 -12.02 0.05
CA ALA A 137 5.05 -11.86 1.49
C ALA A 137 5.38 -10.44 1.95
N SER A 138 6.45 -9.86 1.42
CA SER A 138 6.88 -8.52 1.78
C SER A 138 7.63 -7.82 0.65
N ILE A 139 7.72 -6.49 0.76
CA ILE A 139 8.52 -5.63 -0.13
C ILE A 139 9.12 -4.50 0.70
N GLY A 140 10.39 -4.20 0.49
CA GLY A 140 11.10 -3.14 1.20
C GLY A 140 12.22 -2.54 0.37
N VAL A 141 12.67 -1.34 0.73
CA VAL A 141 13.81 -0.68 0.08
C VAL A 141 14.91 -0.42 1.11
N HIS A 142 16.15 -0.74 0.73
CA HIS A 142 17.34 -0.44 1.49
C HIS A 142 18.51 -0.15 0.55
N ASP A 143 19.26 0.92 0.80
CA ASP A 143 20.45 1.35 0.04
C ASP A 143 20.22 1.40 -1.50
N GLY A 144 19.08 1.93 -1.94
CA GLY A 144 18.77 2.04 -3.38
C GLY A 144 18.37 0.71 -4.04
N GLN A 145 18.19 -0.34 -3.26
CA GLN A 145 17.74 -1.65 -3.75
C GLN A 145 16.35 -1.97 -3.23
N LEU A 146 15.54 -2.60 -4.07
CA LEU A 146 14.23 -3.11 -3.74
C LEU A 146 14.33 -4.61 -3.44
N TYR A 147 13.92 -4.98 -2.24
CA TYR A 147 13.89 -6.36 -1.76
C TYR A 147 12.46 -6.87 -1.83
N VAL A 148 12.27 -7.99 -2.52
CA VAL A 148 10.96 -8.64 -2.68
C VAL A 148 11.07 -10.05 -2.12
N GLU A 149 10.30 -10.31 -1.07
CA GLU A 149 10.20 -11.64 -0.48
C GLU A 149 9.01 -12.37 -1.11
N ILE A 150 9.28 -13.53 -1.71
CA ILE A 150 8.27 -14.41 -2.28
C ILE A 150 8.23 -15.69 -1.46
N GLN A 151 7.12 -15.94 -0.79
CA GLN A 151 6.89 -17.18 -0.08
C GLN A 151 6.51 -18.27 -1.10
N THR A 152 7.35 -19.28 -1.24
CA THR A 152 7.16 -20.40 -2.17
C THR A 152 6.60 -21.64 -1.48
N GLU A 153 6.91 -21.79 -0.19
CA GLU A 153 6.40 -22.86 0.67
C GLU A 153 6.02 -22.32 2.05
N LEU A 154 5.43 -23.15 2.92
CA LEU A 154 4.95 -22.70 4.23
C LEU A 154 6.06 -22.11 5.11
N ASP A 155 7.27 -22.64 5.00
CA ASP A 155 8.45 -22.30 5.79
C ASP A 155 9.65 -21.84 4.93
N HIS A 156 9.41 -21.55 3.66
CA HIS A 156 10.46 -21.14 2.73
C HIS A 156 10.05 -19.90 1.93
N SER A 157 10.97 -18.93 1.86
CA SER A 157 10.84 -17.73 1.05
C SER A 157 12.13 -17.46 0.29
N ASP A 158 11.99 -16.98 -0.93
CA ASP A 158 13.08 -16.45 -1.75
C ASP A 158 13.09 -14.93 -1.68
N ILE A 159 14.28 -14.34 -1.60
CA ILE A 159 14.45 -12.88 -1.63
C ILE A 159 15.07 -12.49 -2.98
N HIS A 160 14.33 -11.68 -3.71
CA HIS A 160 14.78 -11.08 -4.96
C HIS A 160 15.20 -9.64 -4.70
N VAL A 161 16.33 -9.24 -5.29
CA VAL A 161 16.88 -7.89 -5.16
C VAL A 161 16.89 -7.24 -6.52
N LEU A 162 16.25 -6.09 -6.62
CA LEU A 162 16.19 -5.26 -7.84
C LEU A 162 16.92 -3.95 -7.56
N ASP A 163 17.86 -3.58 -8.41
CA ASP A 163 18.49 -2.27 -8.34
C ASP A 163 17.48 -1.20 -8.78
N LEU A 164 17.31 -0.18 -7.95
CA LEU A 164 16.56 0.99 -8.32
C LEU A 164 17.55 1.96 -8.96
N ASP A 165 17.52 2.06 -10.30
CA ASP A 165 18.36 3.00 -11.00
C ASP A 165 18.16 4.40 -10.42
N GLU A 166 19.22 5.01 -9.94
CA GLU A 166 19.23 6.42 -9.60
C GLU A 166 19.27 7.18 -10.93
N ASP A 167 18.09 7.46 -11.49
CA ASP A 167 18.01 8.42 -12.60
C ASP A 167 18.63 9.74 -12.14
N GLU A 168 19.65 10.17 -12.88
CA GLU A 168 20.44 11.40 -12.68
C GLU A 168 19.58 12.68 -12.68
#